data_2986f16ef15e1f473554fbdc206d7617
#
_entry.id   2986f16ef15e1f473554fbdc206d7617
#
_cell.length_a   1.000
_cell.length_b   1.000
_cell.length_c   1.000
_cell.angle_alpha   90.00
_cell.angle_beta   90.00
_cell.angle_gamma   90.00
#
_symmetry.space_group_name_H-M   'P 1'
#
loop_
_entity.id
_entity.type
_entity.pdbx_description
1 polymer ?
#
loop_
_entity_poly.entity_id
_entity_poly.type
_entity_poly.pdbx_seq_one_letter_code
_entity_poly.pdbx_strand_id
1 'polypeptide(L)'
;MNNYYVEKHRNLEIEKLNALRIQTFLHDDILQIIIAIRRWIGDNLSGSGKKYIIENLDKLNDLIRHEINSFNPTLNDYSSLYDAYSRLIVDIENMYLDNEMLIEFECDRNIDLPSPYAELIYKCINELLINALKHSKGYSTDIVLINLEDKIDLTIKNYGDYLEDEEKIVEGNIGLNILRLNLREYGGKFDFNFSNNQNELDESFVKFKIEIPVERSVVNENLINRRS
;
A
#
# COMPACT_ATOMS: atom_id res chain seq x y z
N MET A 1 9.25 3.36 -33.33
CA MET A 1 8.38 4.55 -33.18
C MET A 1 7.14 4.29 -32.30
N ASN A 2 6.61 3.07 -32.28
CA ASN A 2 5.38 2.74 -31.51
C ASN A 2 5.59 2.73 -29.98
N ASN A 3 6.74 2.24 -29.48
CA ASN A 3 7.01 2.14 -28.03
C ASN A 3 7.08 3.50 -27.33
N TYR A 4 7.66 4.52 -27.97
CA TYR A 4 7.78 5.87 -27.38
C TYR A 4 6.41 6.52 -27.11
N TYR A 5 5.46 6.37 -28.04
CA TYR A 5 4.11 6.93 -27.87
C TYR A 5 3.31 6.18 -26.80
N VAL A 6 3.47 4.86 -26.70
CA VAL A 6 2.84 4.02 -25.68
C VAL A 6 3.36 4.40 -24.29
N GLU A 7 4.68 4.54 -24.16
CA GLU A 7 5.33 4.93 -22.91
C GLU A 7 4.92 6.35 -22.46
N LYS A 8 4.91 7.31 -23.40
CA LYS A 8 4.45 8.67 -23.12
C LYS A 8 2.98 8.73 -22.69
N HIS A 9 2.12 7.94 -23.32
CA HIS A 9 0.69 7.89 -23.00
C HIS A 9 0.48 7.30 -21.59
N ARG A 10 1.22 6.24 -21.25
CA ARG A 10 1.20 5.61 -19.92
C ARG A 10 1.69 6.57 -18.83
N ASN A 11 2.79 7.29 -19.05
CA ASN A 11 3.31 8.25 -18.07
C ASN A 11 2.30 9.37 -17.80
N LEU A 12 1.63 9.88 -18.85
CA LEU A 12 0.56 10.87 -18.69
C LEU A 12 -0.65 10.33 -17.92
N GLU A 13 -0.96 9.04 -18.07
CA GLU A 13 -2.04 8.40 -17.33
C GLU A 13 -1.68 8.25 -15.84
N ILE A 14 -0.45 7.83 -15.54
CA ILE A 14 0.08 7.76 -14.17
C ILE A 14 0.09 9.16 -13.52
N GLU A 15 0.56 10.19 -14.22
CA GLU A 15 0.55 11.57 -13.71
C GLU A 15 -0.86 12.06 -13.38
N LYS A 16 -1.86 11.78 -14.24
CA LYS A 16 -3.26 12.14 -14.00
C LYS A 16 -3.83 11.42 -12.77
N LEU A 17 -3.55 10.13 -12.63
CA LEU A 17 -4.01 9.34 -11.49
C LEU A 17 -3.35 9.80 -10.19
N ASN A 18 -2.05 10.10 -10.20
CA ASN A 18 -1.35 10.68 -9.05
C ASN A 18 -1.93 12.05 -8.67
N ALA A 19 -2.24 12.90 -9.64
CA ALA A 19 -2.87 14.18 -9.37
C ALA A 19 -4.26 14.03 -8.74
N LEU A 20 -5.07 13.08 -9.24
CA LEU A 20 -6.37 12.75 -8.66
C LEU A 20 -6.24 12.20 -7.24
N ARG A 21 -5.27 11.32 -7.00
CA ARG A 21 -5.00 10.78 -5.65
C ARG A 21 -4.64 11.89 -4.67
N ILE A 22 -3.73 12.79 -5.04
CA ILE A 22 -3.36 13.94 -4.21
C ILE A 22 -4.59 14.83 -3.96
N GLN A 23 -5.41 15.07 -4.98
CA GLN A 23 -6.63 15.86 -4.83
C GLN A 23 -7.62 15.22 -3.85
N THR A 24 -7.84 13.89 -3.95
CA THR A 24 -8.71 13.13 -3.04
C THR A 24 -8.17 13.20 -1.62
N PHE A 25 -6.88 12.93 -1.41
CA PHE A 25 -6.22 13.02 -0.11
C PHE A 25 -6.35 14.42 0.51
N LEU A 26 -6.09 15.49 -0.25
CA LEU A 26 -6.24 16.86 0.24
C LEU A 26 -7.68 17.19 0.61
N HIS A 27 -8.64 16.72 -0.18
CA HIS A 27 -10.05 17.01 0.03
C HIS A 27 -10.66 16.17 1.16
N ASP A 28 -10.44 14.86 1.16
CA ASP A 28 -11.15 13.93 2.03
C ASP A 28 -10.45 13.77 3.38
N ASP A 29 -9.12 13.67 3.40
CA ASP A 29 -8.37 13.45 4.65
C ASP A 29 -7.97 14.79 5.31
N ILE A 30 -7.28 15.69 4.58
CA ILE A 30 -6.72 16.91 5.17
C ILE A 30 -7.80 17.96 5.44
N LEU A 31 -8.68 18.23 4.47
CA LEU A 31 -9.72 19.24 4.61
C LEU A 31 -10.71 18.88 5.73
N GLN A 32 -11.07 17.59 5.86
CA GLN A 32 -11.97 17.12 6.93
C GLN A 32 -11.39 17.37 8.32
N ILE A 33 -10.08 17.11 8.51
CA ILE A 33 -9.40 17.39 9.79
C ILE A 33 -9.37 18.90 10.07
N ILE A 34 -9.06 19.73 9.07
CA ILE A 34 -9.06 21.18 9.20
C ILE A 34 -10.46 21.69 9.58
N ILE A 35 -11.51 21.16 8.94
CA ILE A 35 -12.90 21.53 9.24
C ILE A 35 -13.27 21.13 10.68
N ALA A 36 -12.88 19.93 11.12
CA ALA A 36 -13.12 19.44 12.48
C ALA A 36 -12.44 20.35 13.52
N ILE A 37 -11.16 20.69 13.31
CA ILE A 37 -10.40 21.60 14.18
C ILE A 37 -11.08 23.00 14.20
N ARG A 38 -11.46 23.55 13.04
CA ARG A 38 -12.10 24.86 12.95
C ARG A 38 -13.43 24.90 13.69
N ARG A 39 -14.28 23.90 13.52
CA ARG A 39 -15.58 23.78 14.21
C ARG A 39 -15.36 23.72 15.71
N TRP A 40 -14.38 22.93 16.15
CA TRP A 40 -14.10 22.77 17.55
C TRP A 40 -13.56 24.06 18.21
N ILE A 41 -12.67 24.83 17.55
CA ILE A 41 -12.18 26.14 18.00
C ILE A 41 -13.34 27.11 18.21
N GLY A 42 -14.36 27.06 17.31
CA GLY A 42 -15.56 27.93 17.41
C GLY A 42 -16.41 27.66 18.65
N ASP A 43 -16.41 26.43 19.16
CA ASP A 43 -17.31 25.97 20.21
C ASP A 43 -16.67 25.93 21.60
N ASN A 44 -15.32 25.85 21.73
CA ASN A 44 -14.65 25.56 23.00
C ASN A 44 -13.25 26.18 23.13
N LEU A 45 -13.13 27.25 23.87
CA LEU A 45 -11.83 27.87 24.22
C LEU A 45 -11.24 27.37 25.57
N SER A 46 -11.65 26.21 26.09
CA SER A 46 -11.17 25.66 27.36
C SER A 46 -9.89 24.84 27.23
N GLY A 47 -9.22 24.53 28.33
CA GLY A 47 -7.93 23.79 28.33
C GLY A 47 -7.99 22.39 27.69
N SER A 48 -9.15 21.71 27.71
CA SER A 48 -9.39 20.45 26.99
C SER A 48 -9.30 20.62 25.48
N GLY A 49 -9.57 21.80 24.98
CA GLY A 49 -9.50 22.13 23.59
C GLY A 49 -8.12 22.24 23.01
N LYS A 50 -7.20 22.69 23.76
CA LYS A 50 -5.79 22.69 23.35
C LYS A 50 -5.29 21.27 23.09
N LYS A 51 -5.68 20.32 23.94
CA LYS A 51 -5.32 18.90 23.76
C LYS A 51 -5.92 18.34 22.48
N TYR A 52 -7.21 18.55 22.23
CA TYR A 52 -7.89 18.11 21.01
C TYR A 52 -7.26 18.67 19.73
N ILE A 53 -6.90 19.97 19.72
CA ILE A 53 -6.22 20.58 18.56
C ILE A 53 -4.88 19.95 18.31
N ILE A 54 -4.08 19.74 19.35
CA ILE A 54 -2.74 19.11 19.23
C ILE A 54 -2.87 17.70 18.67
N GLU A 55 -3.75 16.86 19.22
CA GLU A 55 -3.97 15.49 18.75
C GLU A 55 -4.39 15.43 17.27
N ASN A 56 -5.25 16.35 16.81
CA ASN A 56 -5.64 16.40 15.41
C ASN A 56 -4.55 16.96 14.49
N LEU A 57 -3.72 17.89 14.97
CA LEU A 57 -2.57 18.37 14.22
C LEU A 57 -1.48 17.29 14.10
N ASP A 58 -1.29 16.49 15.13
CA ASP A 58 -0.36 15.35 15.10
C ASP A 58 -0.86 14.30 14.09
N LYS A 59 -2.15 13.92 14.13
CA LYS A 59 -2.77 13.06 13.11
C LYS A 59 -2.57 13.59 11.69
N LEU A 60 -2.78 14.89 11.48
CA LEU A 60 -2.58 15.51 10.17
C LEU A 60 -1.13 15.43 9.70
N ASN A 61 -0.19 15.67 10.60
CA ASN A 61 1.24 15.56 10.30
C ASN A 61 1.63 14.13 9.92
N ASP A 62 1.11 13.14 10.63
CA ASP A 62 1.36 11.72 10.36
C ASP A 62 0.76 11.30 9.00
N LEU A 63 -0.45 11.74 8.68
CA LEU A 63 -1.07 11.49 7.37
C LEU A 63 -0.25 12.12 6.23
N ILE A 64 0.21 13.36 6.39
CA ILE A 64 1.03 14.03 5.37
C ILE A 64 2.36 13.29 5.17
N ARG A 65 3.05 12.92 6.26
CA ARG A 65 4.32 12.18 6.20
C ARG A 65 4.12 10.83 5.53
N HIS A 66 3.05 10.12 5.90
CA HIS A 66 2.74 8.83 5.30
C HIS A 66 2.52 8.95 3.79
N GLU A 67 1.73 9.93 3.35
CA GLU A 67 1.49 10.15 1.92
C GLU A 67 2.77 10.49 1.16
N ILE A 68 3.63 11.35 1.72
CA ILE A 68 4.95 11.67 1.13
C ILE A 68 5.81 10.40 0.99
N ASN A 69 5.90 9.58 2.03
CA ASN A 69 6.66 8.34 2.02
C ASN A 69 6.09 7.30 1.04
N SER A 70 4.77 7.30 0.83
CA SER A 70 4.14 6.40 -0.15
C SER A 70 4.53 6.73 -1.58
N PHE A 71 4.81 8.00 -1.89
CA PHE A 71 5.29 8.41 -3.22
C PHE A 71 6.74 8.02 -3.46
N ASN A 72 7.60 8.17 -2.46
CA ASN A 72 9.03 7.91 -2.60
C ASN A 72 9.62 7.29 -1.32
N PRO A 73 9.42 5.98 -1.11
CA PRO A 73 9.89 5.30 0.09
C PRO A 73 11.43 5.29 0.15
N THR A 74 11.98 5.79 1.25
CA THR A 74 13.42 5.77 1.54
C THR A 74 13.78 4.48 2.29
N LEU A 75 13.86 3.36 1.54
CA LEU A 75 14.12 2.03 2.13
C LEU A 75 15.54 1.89 2.69
N ASN A 76 16.48 2.71 2.22
CA ASN A 76 17.88 2.69 2.67
C ASN A 76 18.08 3.17 4.13
N ASP A 77 17.08 3.79 4.73
CA ASP A 77 17.14 4.27 6.12
C ASP A 77 16.88 3.14 7.14
N TYR A 78 16.50 1.95 6.68
CA TYR A 78 16.21 0.79 7.51
C TYR A 78 17.36 -0.22 7.50
N SER A 79 17.47 -1.02 8.57
CA SER A 79 18.50 -2.05 8.70
C SER A 79 18.32 -3.22 7.74
N SER A 80 17.07 -3.48 7.33
CA SER A 80 16.71 -4.50 6.35
C SER A 80 15.39 -4.15 5.66
N LEU A 81 15.08 -4.81 4.53
CA LEU A 81 13.76 -4.68 3.88
C LEU A 81 12.64 -5.23 4.76
N TYR A 82 12.92 -6.30 5.53
CA TYR A 82 11.97 -6.81 6.51
C TYR A 82 11.58 -5.74 7.54
N ASP A 83 12.58 -5.01 8.08
CA ASP A 83 12.33 -3.92 9.04
C ASP A 83 11.56 -2.77 8.40
N ALA A 84 11.87 -2.42 7.14
CA ALA A 84 11.16 -1.39 6.40
C ALA A 84 9.66 -1.72 6.22
N TYR A 85 9.36 -2.96 5.80
CA TYR A 85 7.98 -3.40 5.62
C TYR A 85 7.23 -3.56 6.95
N SER A 86 7.89 -4.13 7.95
CA SER A 86 7.31 -4.26 9.30
C SER A 86 6.99 -2.90 9.90
N ARG A 87 7.89 -1.93 9.73
CA ARG A 87 7.67 -0.57 10.20
C ARG A 87 6.52 0.12 9.47
N LEU A 88 6.43 -0.04 8.16
CA LEU A 88 5.30 0.46 7.36
C LEU A 88 3.96 -0.05 7.92
N ILE A 89 3.87 -1.35 8.18
CA ILE A 89 2.65 -1.99 8.71
C ILE A 89 2.27 -1.37 10.05
N VAL A 90 3.23 -1.28 10.99
CA VAL A 90 3.01 -0.69 12.31
C VAL A 90 2.61 0.79 12.21
N ASP A 91 3.22 1.56 11.31
CA ASP A 91 2.88 2.98 11.13
C ASP A 91 1.44 3.13 10.58
N ILE A 92 1.02 2.24 9.66
CA ILE A 92 -0.35 2.21 9.16
C ILE A 92 -1.34 1.79 10.26
N GLU A 93 -1.06 0.75 11.06
CA GLU A 93 -1.90 0.37 12.21
C GLU A 93 -2.10 1.55 13.17
N ASN A 94 -1.04 2.27 13.49
CA ASN A 94 -1.09 3.44 14.39
C ASN A 94 -1.93 4.60 13.84
N MET A 95 -2.08 4.73 12.52
CA MET A 95 -2.95 5.75 11.93
C MET A 95 -4.44 5.39 12.04
N TYR A 96 -4.77 4.11 12.17
CA TYR A 96 -6.13 3.58 12.21
C TYR A 96 -6.45 2.91 13.55
N LEU A 97 -6.04 3.54 14.69
CA LEU A 97 -6.20 3.01 16.05
C LEU A 97 -7.64 2.65 16.44
N ASP A 98 -8.64 3.24 15.79
CA ASP A 98 -10.05 2.91 16.00
C ASP A 98 -10.47 1.60 15.30
N ASN A 99 -9.58 0.99 14.53
CA ASN A 99 -9.82 -0.28 13.83
C ASN A 99 -9.08 -1.41 14.57
N GLU A 100 -9.84 -2.34 15.16
CA GLU A 100 -9.30 -3.49 15.92
C GLU A 100 -8.88 -4.67 15.02
N MET A 101 -8.45 -4.41 13.78
CA MET A 101 -8.05 -5.42 12.83
C MET A 101 -6.70 -6.04 13.23
N LEU A 102 -6.65 -7.37 13.32
CA LEU A 102 -5.40 -8.11 13.51
C LEU A 102 -4.63 -8.17 12.18
N ILE A 103 -3.37 -7.76 12.17
CA ILE A 103 -2.52 -7.83 10.98
C ILE A 103 -1.37 -8.81 11.23
N GLU A 104 -1.28 -9.84 10.37
CA GLU A 104 -0.19 -10.81 10.39
C GLU A 104 0.70 -10.61 9.17
N PHE A 105 2.02 -10.52 9.40
CA PHE A 105 3.01 -10.35 8.33
C PHE A 105 4.01 -11.49 8.33
N GLU A 106 4.01 -12.25 7.24
CA GLU A 106 4.95 -13.35 6.99
C GLU A 106 5.91 -12.99 5.85
N CYS A 107 7.19 -12.95 6.15
CA CYS A 107 8.26 -12.65 5.21
C CYS A 107 9.59 -13.20 5.74
N ASP A 108 10.50 -13.60 4.84
CA ASP A 108 11.87 -13.92 5.23
C ASP A 108 12.56 -12.67 5.81
N ARG A 109 13.13 -12.81 7.01
CA ARG A 109 13.86 -11.71 7.67
C ARG A 109 15.09 -11.23 6.89
N ASN A 110 15.66 -12.11 6.06
CA ASN A 110 16.81 -11.82 5.21
C ASN A 110 16.40 -11.51 3.76
N ILE A 111 15.14 -11.13 3.55
CA ILE A 111 14.65 -10.79 2.21
C ILE A 111 15.52 -9.70 1.60
N ASP A 112 15.98 -9.95 0.38
CA ASP A 112 16.74 -9.00 -0.43
C ASP A 112 16.10 -8.86 -1.80
N LEU A 113 15.63 -7.67 -2.11
CA LEU A 113 14.99 -7.30 -3.37
C LEU A 113 15.74 -6.10 -3.94
N PRO A 114 16.22 -6.19 -5.19
CA PRO A 114 16.86 -5.04 -5.82
C PRO A 114 15.82 -3.95 -6.11
N SER A 115 16.28 -2.67 -6.11
CA SER A 115 15.49 -1.57 -6.66
C SER A 115 15.22 -1.83 -8.15
N PRO A 116 14.01 -1.58 -8.66
CA PRO A 116 12.89 -0.89 -8.02
C PRO A 116 11.84 -1.85 -7.38
N TYR A 117 12.13 -3.14 -7.30
CA TYR A 117 11.15 -4.12 -6.80
C TYR A 117 10.83 -3.92 -5.31
N ALA A 118 11.86 -3.56 -4.50
CA ALA A 118 11.66 -3.30 -3.09
C ALA A 118 10.66 -2.15 -2.86
N GLU A 119 10.82 -1.04 -3.58
CA GLU A 119 9.94 0.12 -3.51
C GLU A 119 8.52 -0.20 -4.05
N LEU A 120 8.45 -1.05 -5.08
CA LEU A 120 7.17 -1.47 -5.65
C LEU A 120 6.38 -2.33 -4.65
N ILE A 121 7.03 -3.29 -3.97
CA ILE A 121 6.42 -4.09 -2.90
C ILE A 121 5.96 -3.20 -1.74
N TYR A 122 6.79 -2.22 -1.32
CA TYR A 122 6.41 -1.26 -0.29
C TYR A 122 5.10 -0.52 -0.66
N LYS A 123 4.99 -0.02 -1.89
CA LYS A 123 3.77 0.64 -2.38
C LYS A 123 2.58 -0.30 -2.45
N CYS A 124 2.79 -1.58 -2.82
CA CYS A 124 1.73 -2.58 -2.83
C CYS A 124 1.18 -2.84 -1.43
N ILE A 125 2.04 -3.08 -0.44
CA ILE A 125 1.63 -3.29 0.95
C ILE A 125 0.90 -2.06 1.46
N ASN A 126 1.46 -0.87 1.24
CA ASN A 126 0.88 0.40 1.67
C ASN A 126 -0.55 0.58 1.15
N GLU A 127 -0.75 0.50 -0.16
CA GLU A 127 -2.05 0.76 -0.79
C GLU A 127 -3.10 -0.28 -0.39
N LEU A 128 -2.73 -1.56 -0.40
CA LEU A 128 -3.66 -2.64 -0.11
C LEU A 128 -4.05 -2.70 1.37
N LEU A 129 -3.12 -2.43 2.28
CA LEU A 129 -3.39 -2.41 3.72
C LEU A 129 -4.26 -1.20 4.10
N ILE A 130 -3.98 -0.01 3.54
CA ILE A 130 -4.84 1.17 3.75
C ILE A 130 -6.25 0.92 3.23
N ASN A 131 -6.38 0.31 2.05
CA ASN A 131 -7.70 -0.03 1.51
C ASN A 131 -8.44 -1.03 2.41
N ALA A 132 -7.75 -2.01 2.98
CA ALA A 132 -8.33 -2.93 3.95
C ALA A 132 -8.84 -2.19 5.19
N LEU A 133 -8.05 -1.29 5.77
CA LEU A 133 -8.42 -0.56 6.99
C LEU A 133 -9.49 0.52 6.77
N LYS A 134 -9.50 1.18 5.61
CA LYS A 134 -10.49 2.24 5.30
C LYS A 134 -11.85 1.70 4.87
N HIS A 135 -11.87 0.63 4.10
CA HIS A 135 -13.06 0.23 3.34
C HIS A 135 -13.65 -1.11 3.75
N SER A 136 -12.94 -1.91 4.53
CA SER A 136 -13.46 -3.18 5.01
C SER A 136 -13.97 -3.08 6.44
N LYS A 137 -14.95 -3.90 6.76
CA LYS A 137 -15.31 -4.27 8.13
C LYS A 137 -14.56 -5.54 8.54
N GLY A 138 -13.29 -5.65 8.06
CA GLY A 138 -12.44 -6.79 8.31
C GLY A 138 -12.00 -6.84 9.76
N TYR A 139 -11.77 -8.08 10.24
CA TYR A 139 -11.23 -8.35 11.57
C TYR A 139 -9.79 -8.86 11.54
N SER A 140 -9.32 -9.34 10.39
CA SER A 140 -7.95 -9.84 10.22
C SER A 140 -7.45 -9.62 8.79
N THR A 141 -6.14 -9.38 8.66
CA THR A 141 -5.42 -9.27 7.38
C THR A 141 -4.12 -10.04 7.44
N ASP A 142 -3.95 -11.00 6.52
CA ASP A 142 -2.70 -11.73 6.33
C ASP A 142 -1.92 -11.12 5.17
N ILE A 143 -0.66 -10.82 5.39
CA ILE A 143 0.30 -10.31 4.40
C ILE A 143 1.42 -11.33 4.28
N VAL A 144 1.55 -11.97 3.12
CA VAL A 144 2.58 -12.98 2.85
C VAL A 144 3.44 -12.53 1.69
N LEU A 145 4.75 -12.37 1.91
CA LEU A 145 5.72 -11.96 0.90
C LEU A 145 6.78 -13.04 0.72
N ILE A 146 6.87 -13.59 -0.48
CA ILE A 146 7.80 -14.64 -0.85
C ILE A 146 8.68 -14.19 -2.01
N ASN A 147 10.01 -14.26 -1.83
CA ASN A 147 10.99 -14.01 -2.88
C ASN A 147 11.46 -15.32 -3.47
N LEU A 148 10.97 -15.67 -4.65
CA LEU A 148 11.37 -16.85 -5.42
C LEU A 148 12.54 -16.54 -6.36
N GLU A 149 13.14 -17.58 -6.98
CA GLU A 149 14.28 -17.38 -7.88
C GLU A 149 13.96 -16.53 -9.10
N ASP A 150 12.76 -16.66 -9.66
CA ASP A 150 12.31 -16.03 -10.90
C ASP A 150 11.21 -14.99 -10.71
N LYS A 151 10.64 -14.88 -9.51
CA LYS A 151 9.54 -13.97 -9.23
C LYS A 151 9.41 -13.61 -7.74
N ILE A 152 8.73 -12.51 -7.48
CA ILE A 152 8.26 -12.09 -6.17
C ILE A 152 6.77 -12.34 -6.12
N ASP A 153 6.30 -13.03 -5.08
CA ASP A 153 4.89 -13.26 -4.80
C ASP A 153 4.49 -12.48 -3.53
N LEU A 154 3.53 -11.56 -3.66
CA LEU A 154 2.88 -10.90 -2.54
C LEU A 154 1.41 -11.28 -2.53
N THR A 155 0.95 -11.82 -1.41
CA THR A 155 -0.47 -12.09 -1.16
C THR A 155 -0.93 -11.26 0.04
N ILE A 156 -2.04 -10.55 -0.13
CA ILE A 156 -2.73 -9.86 0.97
C ILE A 156 -4.16 -10.38 0.99
N LYS A 157 -4.54 -10.97 2.12
CA LYS A 157 -5.87 -11.55 2.32
C LYS A 157 -6.51 -10.89 3.54
N ASN A 158 -7.63 -10.23 3.30
CA ASN A 158 -8.38 -9.53 4.32
C ASN A 158 -9.69 -10.29 4.60
N TYR A 159 -9.92 -10.66 5.85
CA TYR A 159 -11.09 -11.41 6.30
C TYR A 159 -12.10 -10.47 6.95
N GLY A 160 -13.36 -10.65 6.63
CA GLY A 160 -14.43 -9.84 7.20
C GLY A 160 -15.73 -9.94 6.43
N ASP A 161 -16.75 -9.26 6.93
CA ASP A 161 -18.07 -9.20 6.29
C ASP A 161 -18.06 -8.14 5.18
N TYR A 162 -18.14 -8.60 3.94
CA TYR A 162 -18.21 -7.74 2.77
C TYR A 162 -19.63 -7.68 2.23
N LEU A 163 -20.17 -6.47 2.16
CA LEU A 163 -21.54 -6.20 1.67
C LEU A 163 -21.56 -5.67 0.24
N GLU A 164 -20.39 -5.37 -0.35
CA GLU A 164 -20.29 -4.73 -1.66
C GLU A 164 -19.95 -5.74 -2.77
N ASP A 165 -20.48 -5.47 -3.98
CA ASP A 165 -20.17 -6.22 -5.18
C ASP A 165 -18.68 -6.09 -5.54
N GLU A 166 -18.06 -7.19 -6.00
CA GLU A 166 -16.64 -7.26 -6.43
C GLU A 166 -16.22 -6.11 -7.35
N GLU A 167 -17.06 -5.72 -8.28
CA GLU A 167 -16.78 -4.67 -9.25
C GLU A 167 -16.56 -3.32 -8.58
N LYS A 168 -17.30 -2.99 -7.52
CA LYS A 168 -17.19 -1.70 -6.82
C LYS A 168 -15.91 -1.55 -6.02
N ILE A 169 -15.37 -2.66 -5.49
CA ILE A 169 -14.12 -2.64 -4.71
C ILE A 169 -12.94 -2.24 -5.61
N VAL A 170 -12.97 -2.60 -6.88
CA VAL A 170 -11.84 -2.47 -7.80
C VAL A 170 -12.01 -1.34 -8.80
N GLU A 171 -13.21 -1.12 -9.37
CA GLU A 171 -13.41 -0.21 -10.50
C GLU A 171 -13.33 1.28 -10.15
N GLY A 172 -13.63 1.68 -8.94
CA GLY A 172 -13.58 3.10 -8.52
C GLY A 172 -12.28 3.51 -7.80
N ASN A 173 -11.41 2.56 -7.46
CA ASN A 173 -10.25 2.83 -6.62
C ASN A 173 -9.05 3.34 -7.44
N ILE A 174 -8.75 4.63 -7.30
CA ILE A 174 -7.64 5.31 -7.98
C ILE A 174 -6.30 4.67 -7.60
N GLY A 175 -6.09 4.33 -6.32
CA GLY A 175 -4.87 3.74 -5.81
C GLY A 175 -4.59 2.36 -6.42
N LEU A 176 -5.61 1.48 -6.51
CA LEU A 176 -5.48 0.18 -7.16
C LEU A 176 -5.18 0.32 -8.66
N ASN A 177 -5.71 1.33 -9.32
CA ASN A 177 -5.42 1.58 -10.73
C ASN A 177 -3.97 2.04 -10.94
N ILE A 178 -3.45 2.93 -10.09
CA ILE A 178 -2.03 3.33 -10.09
C ILE A 178 -1.13 2.11 -9.84
N LEU A 179 -1.48 1.29 -8.86
CA LEU A 179 -0.75 0.09 -8.51
C LEU A 179 -0.68 -0.89 -9.69
N ARG A 180 -1.79 -1.14 -10.38
CA ARG A 180 -1.84 -1.97 -11.59
C ARG A 180 -0.97 -1.44 -12.72
N LEU A 181 -0.95 -0.12 -12.93
CA LEU A 181 -0.10 0.50 -13.95
C LEU A 181 1.38 0.33 -13.60
N ASN A 182 1.76 0.58 -12.35
CA ASN A 182 3.13 0.39 -11.87
C ASN A 182 3.56 -1.08 -12.03
N LEU A 183 2.73 -2.04 -11.62
CA LEU A 183 3.04 -3.46 -11.76
C LEU A 183 3.25 -3.88 -13.22
N ARG A 184 2.41 -3.41 -14.15
CA ARG A 184 2.55 -3.70 -15.58
C ARG A 184 3.87 -3.21 -16.17
N GLU A 185 4.45 -2.15 -15.63
CA GLU A 185 5.75 -1.63 -16.05
C GLU A 185 6.86 -2.66 -15.87
N TYR A 186 6.75 -3.47 -14.81
CA TYR A 186 7.71 -4.54 -14.48
C TYR A 186 7.21 -5.93 -14.87
N GLY A 187 6.25 -6.03 -15.78
CA GLY A 187 5.66 -7.31 -16.20
C GLY A 187 4.86 -8.00 -15.11
N GLY A 188 4.54 -7.29 -14.05
CA GLY A 188 3.80 -7.84 -12.90
C GLY A 188 2.34 -8.12 -13.23
N LYS A 189 1.79 -9.11 -12.52
CA LYS A 189 0.37 -9.48 -12.56
C LYS A 189 -0.29 -9.09 -11.24
N PHE A 190 -1.54 -8.66 -11.34
CA PHE A 190 -2.39 -8.32 -10.21
C PHE A 190 -3.70 -9.07 -10.35
N ASP A 191 -3.90 -10.05 -9.50
CA ASP A 191 -5.12 -10.84 -9.42
C ASP A 191 -5.91 -10.46 -8.17
N PHE A 192 -7.21 -10.47 -8.29
CA PHE A 192 -8.16 -10.18 -7.24
C PHE A 192 -9.17 -11.32 -7.14
N ASN A 193 -9.41 -11.81 -5.93
CA ASN A 193 -10.41 -12.82 -5.64
C ASN A 193 -11.22 -12.42 -4.42
N PHE A 194 -12.52 -12.58 -4.52
CA PHE A 194 -13.49 -12.28 -3.47
C PHE A 194 -14.28 -13.54 -3.16
N SER A 195 -14.49 -13.83 -1.88
CA SER A 195 -15.38 -14.88 -1.42
C SER A 195 -16.34 -14.29 -0.40
N ASN A 196 -17.61 -14.28 -0.73
CA ASN A 196 -18.69 -13.90 0.17
C ASN A 196 -19.50 -15.16 0.49
N ASN A 197 -19.08 -15.91 1.50
CA ASN A 197 -19.76 -17.12 1.90
C ASN A 197 -20.86 -16.77 2.91
N GLN A 198 -22.11 -16.99 2.49
CA GLN A 198 -23.28 -16.86 3.37
C GLN A 198 -23.49 -18.09 4.29
N ASN A 199 -22.61 -19.09 4.22
CA ASN A 199 -22.64 -20.26 5.08
C ASN A 199 -21.76 -20.00 6.31
N GLU A 200 -22.29 -20.26 7.50
CA GLU A 200 -21.63 -20.02 8.81
C GLU A 200 -20.29 -20.75 9.03
N LEU A 201 -19.85 -21.60 8.08
CA LEU A 201 -18.62 -22.40 8.19
C LEU A 201 -17.45 -21.88 7.35
N ASP A 202 -17.67 -20.96 6.40
CA ASP A 202 -16.63 -20.45 5.51
C ASP A 202 -16.48 -18.93 5.69
N GLU A 203 -15.29 -18.49 5.98
CA GLU A 203 -14.98 -17.08 6.18
C GLU A 203 -15.04 -16.29 4.86
N SER A 204 -15.71 -15.14 4.90
CA SER A 204 -15.68 -14.18 3.78
C SER A 204 -14.32 -13.49 3.75
N PHE A 205 -13.78 -13.31 2.55
CA PHE A 205 -12.49 -12.64 2.39
C PHE A 205 -12.36 -11.92 1.05
N VAL A 206 -11.46 -10.94 1.03
CA VAL A 206 -10.91 -10.33 -0.18
C VAL A 206 -9.42 -10.69 -0.26
N LYS A 207 -8.98 -11.25 -1.38
CA LYS A 207 -7.59 -11.65 -1.60
C LYS A 207 -7.02 -10.94 -2.82
N PHE A 208 -5.92 -10.24 -2.62
CA PHE A 208 -5.06 -9.69 -3.66
C PHE A 208 -3.84 -10.57 -3.83
N LYS A 209 -3.52 -10.91 -5.06
CA LYS A 209 -2.29 -11.63 -5.41
C LYS A 209 -1.51 -10.83 -6.43
N ILE A 210 -0.24 -10.60 -6.12
CA ILE A 210 0.70 -9.86 -6.96
C ILE A 210 1.87 -10.78 -7.26
N GLU A 211 2.16 -10.96 -8.55
CA GLU A 211 3.32 -11.69 -9.03
C GLU A 211 4.17 -10.74 -9.88
N ILE A 212 5.45 -10.58 -9.54
CA ILE A 212 6.38 -9.73 -10.27
C ILE A 212 7.54 -10.59 -10.75
N PRO A 213 7.75 -10.76 -12.07
CA PRO A 213 8.92 -11.47 -12.58
C PRO A 213 10.19 -10.68 -12.27
N VAL A 214 11.23 -11.37 -11.82
CA VAL A 214 12.54 -10.75 -11.52
C VAL A 214 13.56 -11.31 -12.51
N GLU A 215 14.05 -10.45 -13.41
CA GLU A 215 15.21 -10.76 -14.22
C GLU A 215 16.47 -10.63 -13.33
N ARG A 216 16.92 -11.72 -12.75
CA ARG A 216 18.25 -11.74 -12.11
C ARG A 216 19.28 -11.77 -13.24
N SER A 217 20.08 -10.71 -13.35
CA SER A 217 21.27 -10.73 -14.20
C SER A 217 22.09 -11.95 -13.81
N VAL A 218 22.21 -12.94 -14.69
CA VAL A 218 23.13 -14.07 -14.55
C VAL A 218 24.51 -13.43 -14.47
N VAL A 219 25.04 -13.32 -13.26
CA VAL A 219 26.44 -12.94 -13.04
C VAL A 219 27.24 -14.03 -13.72
N ASN A 220 27.78 -13.73 -14.89
CA ASN A 220 28.61 -14.62 -15.68
C ASN A 220 29.82 -15.02 -14.83
N GLU A 221 29.77 -16.20 -14.21
CA GLU A 221 30.91 -16.86 -13.53
C GLU A 221 32.11 -17.12 -14.49
N ASN A 222 31.98 -16.77 -15.77
CA ASN A 222 33.00 -16.94 -16.77
C ASN A 222 34.16 -15.94 -16.76
N LEU A 223 34.20 -15.01 -15.79
CA LEU A 223 35.30 -14.02 -15.69
C LEU A 223 36.43 -14.43 -14.72
N ILE A 224 36.28 -15.53 -13.98
CA ILE A 224 37.32 -15.97 -13.00
C ILE A 224 38.36 -16.89 -13.63
N ASN A 225 38.12 -17.49 -14.80
CA ASN A 225 39.03 -18.47 -15.41
C ASN A 225 39.97 -17.93 -16.50
N ARG A 226 40.28 -16.65 -16.54
CA ARG A 226 41.30 -16.09 -17.47
C ARG A 226 42.47 -15.40 -16.78
N ARG A 227 42.92 -15.94 -15.63
CA ARG A 227 44.26 -15.64 -15.08
C ARG A 227 44.81 -16.88 -14.41
N SER A 228 45.24 -17.84 -15.23
CA SER A 228 46.19 -18.88 -14.87
C SER A 228 47.22 -18.89 -15.99
#